data_11371723909de9fdae83186bd7650055
#
_entry.id   11371723909de9fdae83186bd7650055
#
_cell.length_a   1.000
_cell.length_b   1.000
_cell.length_c   1.000
_cell.angle_alpha   90.00
_cell.angle_beta   90.00
_cell.angle_gamma   90.00
#
_symmetry.space_group_name_H-M   'P 1'
#
loop_
_entity.id
_entity.type
_entity.pdbx_description
1 polymer ?
#
loop_
_entity_poly.entity_id
_entity_poly.type
_entity_poly.pdbx_seq_one_letter_code
_entity_poly.pdbx_strand_id
1 'polypeptide(L)'
;MALFLTESDVRRLLTMDLALAAVADAHRAHALGRAIDIPRQRTRVPTAALHILQGALLDAGVMGYKAYTASKDGARFRVHLFDAADGRLQAVIEADTLGMMRTGAAGGIAAKHLSRPEAATVALIGAGWQAQGQLEALCKVRPLRQVRLFSRNPDNCRRASADFARRFGVEVVPAESAEAAVRGSDIVVTVTTSGTPVLLGEWLSPGMHINAAGSNALIRRELDEKAVGRAGLVCVDSRATALREAGDLLPALEKGRLHEGQLVELGEIVAGIRPGRTDPEAITLFESQGMAIQDLAVAKRLVELAQRQGLGAQLPG
;
A
#
# COMPACT_ATOMS: atom_id res chain seq x y z
N MET A 1 -12.66 -29.32 -1.93
CA MET A 1 -11.20 -29.30 -2.16
C MET A 1 -10.74 -27.85 -2.26
N ALA A 2 -9.61 -27.51 -1.65
CA ALA A 2 -9.06 -26.17 -1.68
C ALA A 2 -8.29 -25.91 -2.98
N LEU A 3 -8.20 -24.65 -3.42
CA LEU A 3 -7.51 -24.25 -4.65
C LEU A 3 -6.09 -23.76 -4.33
N PHE A 4 -5.11 -24.13 -5.12
CA PHE A 4 -3.78 -23.54 -5.08
C PHE A 4 -3.57 -22.64 -6.32
N LEU A 5 -3.29 -21.36 -6.09
CA LEU A 5 -2.95 -20.41 -7.15
C LEU A 5 -1.47 -20.05 -7.10
N THR A 6 -0.78 -20.28 -8.22
CA THR A 6 0.61 -19.91 -8.40
C THR A 6 0.75 -18.42 -8.73
N GLU A 7 1.97 -17.86 -8.61
CA GLU A 7 2.25 -16.49 -9.08
C GLU A 7 1.90 -16.28 -10.56
N SER A 8 2.01 -17.33 -11.39
CA SER A 8 1.60 -17.27 -12.81
C SER A 8 0.09 -17.08 -12.94
N ASP A 9 -0.70 -17.82 -12.16
CA ASP A 9 -2.16 -17.68 -12.14
C ASP A 9 -2.58 -16.31 -11.63
N VAL A 10 -1.93 -15.84 -10.56
CA VAL A 10 -2.18 -14.49 -10.00
C VAL A 10 -1.91 -13.41 -11.04
N ARG A 11 -0.75 -13.43 -11.72
CA ARG A 11 -0.41 -12.45 -12.76
C ARG A 11 -1.36 -12.47 -13.95
N ARG A 12 -1.93 -13.61 -14.27
CA ARG A 12 -2.91 -13.75 -15.35
C ARG A 12 -4.28 -13.16 -14.98
N LEU A 13 -4.68 -13.27 -13.72
CA LEU A 13 -6.02 -12.92 -13.24
C LEU A 13 -6.10 -11.51 -12.67
N LEU A 14 -5.02 -11.05 -12.00
CA LEU A 14 -5.04 -9.82 -11.24
C LEU A 14 -4.77 -8.60 -12.11
N THR A 15 -5.70 -7.67 -12.09
CA THR A 15 -5.55 -6.33 -12.68
C THR A 15 -5.56 -5.26 -11.58
N MET A 16 -4.99 -4.09 -11.85
CA MET A 16 -5.04 -2.98 -10.89
C MET A 16 -6.48 -2.50 -10.64
N ASP A 17 -7.34 -2.53 -11.65
CA ASP A 17 -8.75 -2.15 -11.49
C ASP A 17 -9.46 -3.09 -10.51
N LEU A 18 -9.20 -4.40 -10.59
CA LEU A 18 -9.72 -5.38 -9.62
C LEU A 18 -9.15 -5.11 -8.21
N ALA A 19 -7.85 -4.85 -8.10
CA ALA A 19 -7.22 -4.56 -6.81
C ALA A 19 -7.78 -3.29 -6.16
N LEU A 20 -7.95 -2.21 -6.94
CA LEU A 20 -8.56 -0.96 -6.47
C LEU A 20 -9.98 -1.18 -5.94
N ALA A 21 -10.81 -1.90 -6.69
CA ALA A 21 -12.18 -2.19 -6.27
C ALA A 21 -12.21 -3.03 -4.98
N ALA A 22 -11.46 -4.14 -4.94
CA ALA A 22 -11.43 -5.04 -3.80
C ALA A 22 -10.90 -4.36 -2.52
N VAL A 23 -9.82 -3.57 -2.64
CA VAL A 23 -9.22 -2.86 -1.50
C VAL A 23 -10.15 -1.74 -1.01
N ALA A 24 -10.83 -1.02 -1.90
CA ALA A 24 -11.82 -0.01 -1.50
C ALA A 24 -12.99 -0.65 -0.72
N ASP A 25 -13.49 -1.79 -1.19
CA ASP A 25 -14.56 -2.55 -0.50
C ASP A 25 -14.09 -3.03 0.89
N ALA A 26 -12.83 -3.52 1.01
CA ALA A 26 -12.27 -3.93 2.30
C ALA A 26 -12.17 -2.78 3.29
N HIS A 27 -11.67 -1.62 2.87
CA HIS A 27 -11.58 -0.42 3.71
C HIS A 27 -12.98 0.09 4.13
N ARG A 28 -13.94 0.09 3.20
CA ARG A 28 -15.33 0.45 3.52
C ARG A 28 -15.94 -0.51 4.54
N ALA A 29 -15.76 -1.82 4.35
CA ALA A 29 -16.25 -2.84 5.28
C ALA A 29 -15.64 -2.66 6.67
N HIS A 30 -14.35 -2.36 6.76
CA HIS A 30 -13.66 -2.10 8.02
C HIS A 30 -14.27 -0.89 8.76
N ALA A 31 -14.43 0.24 8.09
CA ALA A 31 -15.01 1.44 8.68
C ALA A 31 -16.46 1.26 9.14
N LEU A 32 -17.21 0.36 8.52
CA LEU A 32 -18.59 0.02 8.87
C LEU A 32 -18.69 -1.11 9.91
N GLY A 33 -17.59 -1.57 10.51
CA GLY A 33 -17.58 -2.68 11.47
C GLY A 33 -17.90 -4.05 10.87
N ARG A 34 -17.76 -4.21 9.54
CA ARG A 34 -18.04 -5.45 8.79
C ARG A 34 -16.78 -6.18 8.35
N ALA A 35 -15.63 -5.82 8.91
CA ALA A 35 -14.37 -6.53 8.74
C ALA A 35 -13.60 -6.52 10.05
N ILE A 36 -12.79 -7.55 10.25
CA ILE A 36 -11.89 -7.71 11.38
C ILE A 36 -10.48 -7.69 10.81
N ASP A 37 -9.62 -6.80 11.31
CA ASP A 37 -8.20 -6.74 10.97
C ASP A 37 -7.37 -6.79 12.23
N ILE A 38 -6.41 -7.69 12.28
CA ILE A 38 -5.50 -7.83 13.41
C ILE A 38 -4.13 -7.32 12.98
N PRO A 39 -3.56 -6.34 13.70
CA PRO A 39 -2.23 -5.82 13.41
C PRO A 39 -1.18 -6.93 13.35
N ARG A 40 -0.23 -6.79 12.44
CA ARG A 40 0.79 -7.78 12.09
C ARG A 40 1.50 -8.33 13.32
N GLN A 41 1.57 -9.66 13.38
CA GLN A 41 2.36 -10.40 14.35
C GLN A 41 3.71 -10.79 13.74
N ARG A 42 4.77 -10.81 14.56
CA ARG A 42 6.12 -11.12 14.11
C ARG A 42 6.80 -12.10 15.06
N THR A 43 7.31 -13.20 14.49
CA THR A 43 8.24 -14.11 15.16
C THR A 43 9.62 -13.93 14.53
N ARG A 44 10.62 -13.62 15.34
CA ARG A 44 11.97 -13.34 14.86
C ARG A 44 12.95 -14.38 15.38
N VAL A 45 13.80 -14.85 14.49
CA VAL A 45 14.98 -15.66 14.79
C VAL A 45 16.21 -14.96 14.19
N PRO A 46 17.44 -15.33 14.57
CA PRO A 46 18.64 -14.62 14.11
C PRO A 46 18.78 -14.47 12.59
N THR A 47 18.27 -15.41 11.82
CA THR A 47 18.43 -15.48 10.35
C THR A 47 17.20 -15.11 9.56
N ALA A 48 16.01 -15.02 10.19
CA ALA A 48 14.76 -14.79 9.50
C ALA A 48 13.69 -14.20 10.42
N ALA A 49 12.60 -13.71 9.81
CA ALA A 49 11.39 -13.32 10.52
C ALA A 49 10.17 -13.91 9.80
N LEU A 50 9.23 -14.44 10.58
CA LEU A 50 7.89 -14.79 10.11
C LEU A 50 6.94 -13.65 10.47
N HIS A 51 6.17 -13.20 9.50
CA HIS A 51 5.13 -12.19 9.66
C HIS A 51 3.77 -12.79 9.33
N ILE A 52 2.76 -12.50 10.15
CA ILE A 52 1.38 -12.95 9.94
C ILE A 52 0.47 -11.72 10.08
N LEU A 53 -0.35 -11.48 9.06
CA LEU A 53 -1.47 -10.55 9.07
C LEU A 53 -2.73 -11.37 8.93
N GLN A 54 -3.69 -11.24 9.83
CA GLN A 54 -4.91 -12.04 9.84
C GLN A 54 -6.15 -11.18 9.98
N GLY A 55 -7.26 -11.65 9.43
CA GLY A 55 -8.51 -10.91 9.48
C GLY A 55 -9.69 -11.68 8.88
N ALA A 56 -10.82 -10.99 8.79
CA ALA A 56 -12.03 -11.51 8.19
C ALA A 56 -12.80 -10.39 7.46
N LEU A 57 -13.52 -10.76 6.41
CA LEU A 57 -14.48 -9.93 5.68
C LEU A 57 -15.85 -10.59 5.84
N LEU A 58 -16.68 -10.03 6.73
CA LEU A 58 -17.93 -10.68 7.17
C LEU A 58 -18.92 -10.77 6.01
N ASP A 59 -19.13 -9.71 5.25
CA ASP A 59 -20.03 -9.68 4.10
C ASP A 59 -19.57 -10.61 2.95
N ALA A 60 -18.26 -10.82 2.82
CA ALA A 60 -17.68 -11.71 1.81
C ALA A 60 -17.64 -13.18 2.26
N GLY A 61 -18.00 -13.46 3.53
CA GLY A 61 -18.00 -14.79 4.10
C GLY A 61 -16.63 -15.45 4.14
N VAL A 62 -15.56 -14.68 4.33
CA VAL A 62 -14.20 -15.21 4.36
C VAL A 62 -13.41 -14.71 5.55
N MET A 63 -12.53 -15.56 6.05
CA MET A 63 -11.48 -15.23 6.99
C MET A 63 -10.15 -15.80 6.51
N GLY A 64 -9.04 -15.33 7.05
CA GLY A 64 -7.75 -15.86 6.63
C GLY A 64 -6.57 -15.04 7.09
N TYR A 65 -5.43 -15.34 6.49
CA TYR A 65 -4.20 -14.65 6.81
C TYR A 65 -3.24 -14.60 5.63
N LYS A 66 -2.43 -13.56 5.60
CA LYS A 66 -1.19 -13.55 4.83
C LYS A 66 -0.02 -13.87 5.74
N ALA A 67 0.74 -14.90 5.39
CA ALA A 67 2.02 -15.20 6.01
C ALA A 67 3.16 -14.91 5.03
N TYR A 68 4.26 -14.36 5.54
CA TYR A 68 5.50 -14.26 4.78
C TYR A 68 6.73 -14.39 5.67
N THR A 69 7.75 -15.01 5.11
CA THR A 69 9.07 -15.04 5.72
C THR A 69 9.96 -14.00 5.06
N ALA A 70 10.81 -13.35 5.85
CA ALA A 70 11.83 -12.45 5.36
C ALA A 70 13.19 -12.92 5.88
N SER A 71 14.14 -13.11 4.98
CA SER A 71 15.53 -13.52 5.26
C SER A 71 16.48 -12.76 4.34
N LYS A 72 17.79 -13.03 4.44
CA LYS A 72 18.79 -12.51 3.50
C LYS A 72 18.54 -12.94 2.03
N ASP A 73 17.85 -14.06 1.84
CA ASP A 73 17.58 -14.63 0.52
C ASP A 73 16.26 -14.11 -0.09
N GLY A 74 15.62 -13.14 0.58
CA GLY A 74 14.38 -12.49 0.14
C GLY A 74 13.18 -12.80 1.02
N ALA A 75 12.00 -12.44 0.50
CA ALA A 75 10.72 -12.67 1.15
C ALA A 75 9.83 -13.57 0.28
N ARG A 76 8.98 -14.38 0.91
CA ARG A 76 8.02 -15.27 0.24
C ARG A 76 6.66 -15.11 0.90
N PHE A 77 5.67 -14.75 0.11
CA PHE A 77 4.34 -14.39 0.58
C PHE A 77 3.31 -15.45 0.17
N ARG A 78 2.41 -15.79 1.10
CA ARG A 78 1.23 -16.63 0.82
C ARG A 78 0.01 -16.11 1.55
N VAL A 79 -1.12 -16.18 0.89
CA VAL A 79 -2.43 -15.94 1.49
C VAL A 79 -3.16 -17.28 1.64
N HIS A 80 -3.71 -17.51 2.83
CA HIS A 80 -4.59 -18.62 3.13
C HIS A 80 -5.98 -18.06 3.36
N LEU A 81 -6.94 -18.53 2.55
CA LEU A 81 -8.33 -18.10 2.59
C LEU A 81 -9.21 -19.25 3.06
N PHE A 82 -10.04 -18.98 4.07
CA PHE A 82 -10.98 -19.92 4.66
C PHE A 82 -12.41 -19.41 4.52
N ASP A 83 -13.35 -20.33 4.44
CA ASP A 83 -14.77 -20.03 4.56
C ASP A 83 -15.08 -19.63 6.01
N ALA A 84 -15.79 -18.50 6.18
CA ALA A 84 -16.11 -18.02 7.52
C ALA A 84 -17.28 -18.78 8.18
N ALA A 85 -18.08 -19.54 7.40
CA ALA A 85 -19.22 -20.28 7.92
C ALA A 85 -18.83 -21.62 8.55
N ASP A 86 -17.85 -22.32 7.96
CA ASP A 86 -17.48 -23.68 8.40
C ASP A 86 -15.98 -23.89 8.64
N GLY A 87 -15.16 -22.87 8.40
CA GLY A 87 -13.72 -22.91 8.63
C GLY A 87 -12.93 -23.70 7.60
N ARG A 88 -13.55 -24.19 6.52
CA ARG A 88 -12.84 -24.94 5.48
C ARG A 88 -11.87 -24.06 4.72
N LEU A 89 -10.68 -24.59 4.43
CA LEU A 89 -9.72 -23.96 3.55
C LEU A 89 -10.32 -23.85 2.14
N GLN A 90 -10.41 -22.62 1.61
CA GLN A 90 -10.86 -22.34 0.25
C GLN A 90 -9.69 -22.28 -0.73
N ALA A 91 -8.59 -21.63 -0.33
CA ALA A 91 -7.43 -21.48 -1.20
C ALA A 91 -6.14 -21.20 -0.43
N VAL A 92 -5.02 -21.55 -1.09
CA VAL A 92 -3.67 -21.07 -0.80
C VAL A 92 -3.17 -20.37 -2.05
N ILE A 93 -2.69 -19.13 -1.91
CA ILE A 93 -2.31 -18.26 -3.05
C ILE A 93 -0.88 -17.78 -2.85
N GLU A 94 -0.02 -17.95 -3.84
CA GLU A 94 1.25 -17.25 -3.89
C GLU A 94 0.98 -15.77 -4.07
N ALA A 95 1.63 -14.91 -3.27
CA ALA A 95 1.10 -13.56 -3.05
C ALA A 95 2.13 -12.43 -3.19
N ASP A 96 3.20 -12.64 -3.98
CA ASP A 96 4.18 -11.58 -4.27
C ASP A 96 3.53 -10.47 -5.12
N THR A 97 2.93 -10.85 -6.24
CA THR A 97 2.19 -9.92 -7.12
C THR A 97 0.93 -9.38 -6.42
N LEU A 98 0.17 -10.24 -5.75
CA LEU A 98 -1.01 -9.81 -4.98
C LEU A 98 -0.62 -8.75 -3.94
N GLY A 99 0.43 -8.98 -3.16
CA GLY A 99 0.89 -8.06 -2.12
C GLY A 99 1.35 -6.71 -2.68
N MET A 100 2.00 -6.68 -3.85
CA MET A 100 2.41 -5.47 -4.55
C MET A 100 1.18 -4.69 -5.05
N MET A 101 0.26 -5.36 -5.74
CA MET A 101 -0.92 -4.75 -6.36
C MET A 101 -1.87 -4.16 -5.30
N ARG A 102 -2.16 -4.91 -4.19
CA ARG A 102 -3.06 -4.39 -3.13
C ARG A 102 -2.42 -3.20 -2.38
N THR A 103 -1.09 -3.19 -2.24
CA THR A 103 -0.39 -2.06 -1.60
C THR A 103 -0.45 -0.81 -2.50
N GLY A 104 -0.22 -0.99 -3.79
CA GLY A 104 -0.43 0.08 -4.77
C GLY A 104 -1.87 0.58 -4.80
N ALA A 105 -2.84 -0.34 -4.76
CA ALA A 105 -4.27 0.00 -4.74
C ALA A 105 -4.65 0.86 -3.52
N ALA A 106 -4.13 0.55 -2.32
CA ALA A 106 -4.35 1.40 -1.14
C ALA A 106 -3.81 2.83 -1.36
N GLY A 107 -2.57 2.96 -1.88
CA GLY A 107 -2.01 4.27 -2.26
C GLY A 107 -2.81 4.99 -3.35
N GLY A 108 -3.31 4.25 -4.34
CA GLY A 108 -4.17 4.80 -5.39
C GLY A 108 -5.51 5.32 -4.85
N ILE A 109 -6.15 4.54 -3.96
CA ILE A 109 -7.40 4.96 -3.30
C ILE A 109 -7.16 6.20 -2.45
N ALA A 110 -6.08 6.22 -1.67
CA ALA A 110 -5.71 7.40 -0.89
C ALA A 110 -5.49 8.61 -1.79
N ALA A 111 -4.71 8.49 -2.86
CA ALA A 111 -4.50 9.57 -3.81
C ALA A 111 -5.79 10.04 -4.48
N LYS A 112 -6.74 9.13 -4.78
CA LYS A 112 -8.06 9.48 -5.34
C LYS A 112 -8.86 10.41 -4.43
N HIS A 113 -8.75 10.28 -3.12
CA HIS A 113 -9.50 11.06 -2.15
C HIS A 113 -8.71 12.22 -1.54
N LEU A 114 -7.37 12.14 -1.58
CA LEU A 114 -6.50 13.05 -0.84
C LEU A 114 -5.63 13.93 -1.73
N SER A 115 -5.35 13.60 -2.99
CA SER A 115 -4.68 14.51 -3.91
C SER A 115 -5.70 15.38 -4.65
N ARG A 116 -5.23 16.47 -5.24
CA ARG A 116 -6.05 17.31 -6.12
C ARG A 116 -6.49 16.50 -7.34
N PRO A 117 -7.72 16.68 -7.86
CA PRO A 117 -8.21 15.90 -9.01
C PRO A 117 -7.35 16.04 -10.26
N GLU A 118 -6.79 17.24 -10.50
CA GLU A 118 -5.93 17.59 -11.63
C GLU A 118 -4.46 17.20 -11.43
N ALA A 119 -4.09 16.58 -10.31
CA ALA A 119 -2.72 16.17 -10.02
C ALA A 119 -2.14 15.31 -11.17
N ALA A 120 -1.04 15.78 -11.75
CA ALA A 120 -0.48 15.23 -12.98
C ALA A 120 1.01 14.87 -12.87
N THR A 121 1.68 15.31 -11.80
CA THR A 121 3.12 15.11 -11.60
C THR A 121 3.37 14.32 -10.32
N VAL A 122 4.25 13.29 -10.41
CA VAL A 122 4.58 12.41 -9.30
C VAL A 122 6.08 12.45 -9.03
N ALA A 123 6.47 12.63 -7.77
CA ALA A 123 7.78 12.25 -7.28
C ALA A 123 7.71 10.82 -6.75
N LEU A 124 8.46 9.90 -7.34
CA LEU A 124 8.54 8.52 -6.89
C LEU A 124 9.92 8.26 -6.29
N ILE A 125 10.00 8.14 -4.96
CA ILE A 125 11.24 7.91 -4.23
C ILE A 125 11.31 6.43 -3.89
N GLY A 126 12.16 5.70 -4.60
CA GLY A 126 12.29 4.24 -4.57
C GLY A 126 11.95 3.62 -5.92
N ALA A 127 12.81 2.73 -6.41
CA ALA A 127 12.67 2.03 -7.71
C ALA A 127 12.57 0.51 -7.51
N GLY A 128 12.00 0.09 -6.39
CA GLY A 128 11.84 -1.31 -6.02
C GLY A 128 10.55 -1.95 -6.52
N TRP A 129 10.31 -3.18 -6.05
CA TRP A 129 9.13 -3.97 -6.42
C TRP A 129 7.81 -3.25 -6.14
N GLN A 130 7.67 -2.62 -4.98
CA GLN A 130 6.45 -1.91 -4.58
C GLN A 130 6.20 -0.62 -5.39
N ALA A 131 7.26 0.02 -5.92
CA ALA A 131 7.13 1.22 -6.73
C ALA A 131 6.25 1.00 -7.98
N GLN A 132 6.28 -0.20 -8.55
CA GLN A 132 5.48 -0.59 -9.71
C GLN A 132 3.98 -0.50 -9.39
N GLY A 133 3.55 -1.12 -8.29
CA GLY A 133 2.15 -1.12 -7.89
C GLY A 133 1.65 0.29 -7.52
N GLN A 134 2.49 1.09 -6.86
CA GLN A 134 2.15 2.47 -6.53
C GLN A 134 1.92 3.30 -7.81
N LEU A 135 2.84 3.21 -8.77
CA LEU A 135 2.72 3.96 -10.01
C LEU A 135 1.53 3.48 -10.86
N GLU A 136 1.35 2.17 -10.99
CA GLU A 136 0.22 1.60 -11.74
C GLU A 136 -1.12 2.07 -11.19
N ALA A 137 -1.29 2.07 -9.87
CA ALA A 137 -2.51 2.54 -9.22
C ALA A 137 -2.73 4.04 -9.43
N LEU A 138 -1.68 4.86 -9.33
CA LEU A 138 -1.77 6.30 -9.57
C LEU A 138 -2.17 6.62 -11.02
N CYS A 139 -1.63 5.89 -12.01
CA CYS A 139 -2.04 6.03 -13.41
C CYS A 139 -3.53 5.71 -13.65
N LYS A 140 -4.16 4.90 -12.79
CA LYS A 140 -5.59 4.58 -12.88
C LYS A 140 -6.48 5.65 -12.28
N VAL A 141 -5.99 6.43 -11.33
CA VAL A 141 -6.82 7.35 -10.53
C VAL A 141 -6.54 8.82 -10.80
N ARG A 142 -5.45 9.16 -11.50
CA ARG A 142 -5.04 10.53 -11.82
C ARG A 142 -4.56 10.65 -13.27
N PRO A 143 -4.74 11.82 -13.90
CA PRO A 143 -4.29 12.08 -15.29
C PRO A 143 -2.79 12.37 -15.33
N LEU A 144 -1.97 11.39 -14.97
CA LEU A 144 -0.53 11.56 -14.85
C LEU A 144 0.11 11.92 -16.19
N ARG A 145 0.99 12.90 -16.17
CA ARG A 145 1.80 13.35 -17.32
C ARG A 145 3.27 13.03 -17.13
N GLN A 146 3.79 13.22 -15.91
CA GLN A 146 5.21 13.04 -15.63
C GLN A 146 5.44 12.42 -14.26
N VAL A 147 6.39 11.50 -14.21
CA VAL A 147 6.92 10.88 -12.99
C VAL A 147 8.41 11.20 -12.91
N ARG A 148 8.85 11.79 -11.80
CA ARG A 148 10.25 12.00 -11.48
C ARG A 148 10.69 10.90 -10.51
N LEU A 149 11.47 9.95 -11.02
CA LEU A 149 11.91 8.79 -10.23
C LEU A 149 13.29 9.06 -9.63
N PHE A 150 13.41 8.85 -8.34
CA PHE A 150 14.70 8.88 -7.66
C PHE A 150 15.01 7.54 -6.97
N SER A 151 16.24 7.09 -7.11
CA SER A 151 16.80 5.94 -6.40
C SER A 151 18.27 6.18 -6.11
N ARG A 152 18.76 5.71 -4.95
CA ARG A 152 20.18 5.83 -4.55
C ARG A 152 21.15 5.21 -5.55
N ASN A 153 20.73 4.19 -6.28
CA ASN A 153 21.51 3.60 -7.35
C ASN A 153 21.07 4.19 -8.70
N PRO A 154 21.93 4.99 -9.38
CA PRO A 154 21.57 5.66 -10.63
C PRO A 154 21.25 4.69 -11.78
N ASP A 155 21.92 3.54 -11.86
CA ASP A 155 21.65 2.55 -12.90
C ASP A 155 20.31 1.89 -12.71
N ASN A 156 19.95 1.57 -11.46
CA ASN A 156 18.63 1.07 -11.13
C ASN A 156 17.54 2.12 -11.41
N CYS A 157 17.82 3.38 -11.12
CA CYS A 157 16.93 4.49 -11.41
C CYS A 157 16.65 4.61 -12.92
N ARG A 158 17.70 4.62 -13.76
CA ARG A 158 17.57 4.68 -15.23
C ARG A 158 16.80 3.50 -15.79
N ARG A 159 17.15 2.27 -15.37
CA ARG A 159 16.46 1.05 -15.84
C ARG A 159 14.98 1.05 -15.46
N ALA A 160 14.68 1.39 -14.20
CA ALA A 160 13.30 1.45 -13.72
C ALA A 160 12.50 2.55 -14.43
N SER A 161 13.10 3.74 -14.68
CA SER A 161 12.44 4.81 -15.44
C SER A 161 12.04 4.36 -16.84
N ALA A 162 12.94 3.72 -17.57
CA ALA A 162 12.65 3.22 -18.92
C ALA A 162 11.58 2.09 -18.91
N ASP A 163 11.64 1.19 -17.93
CA ASP A 163 10.66 0.11 -17.80
C ASP A 163 9.27 0.64 -17.45
N PHE A 164 9.17 1.55 -16.49
CA PHE A 164 7.90 2.13 -16.05
C PHE A 164 7.26 2.99 -17.14
N ALA A 165 8.05 3.80 -17.88
CA ALA A 165 7.55 4.58 -19.00
C ALA A 165 6.91 3.67 -20.07
N ARG A 166 7.59 2.57 -20.43
CA ARG A 166 7.08 1.60 -21.39
C ARG A 166 5.82 0.90 -20.91
N ARG A 167 5.77 0.49 -19.63
CA ARG A 167 4.68 -0.32 -19.08
C ARG A 167 3.41 0.49 -18.82
N PHE A 168 3.56 1.72 -18.37
CA PHE A 168 2.44 2.53 -17.89
C PHE A 168 2.04 3.65 -18.86
N GLY A 169 2.81 3.87 -19.92
CA GLY A 169 2.48 4.87 -20.93
C GLY A 169 2.53 6.32 -20.43
N VAL A 170 3.34 6.59 -19.39
CA VAL A 170 3.55 7.89 -18.79
C VAL A 170 5.03 8.29 -18.91
N GLU A 171 5.33 9.57 -19.04
CA GLU A 171 6.72 10.01 -19.02
C GLU A 171 7.35 9.74 -17.65
N VAL A 172 8.46 9.00 -17.60
CA VAL A 172 9.22 8.74 -16.37
C VAL A 172 10.67 9.19 -16.57
N VAL A 173 11.06 10.21 -15.83
CA VAL A 173 12.41 10.78 -15.90
C VAL A 173 13.20 10.49 -14.62
N PRO A 174 14.44 10.02 -14.70
CA PRO A 174 15.30 9.90 -13.53
C PRO A 174 15.63 11.29 -12.97
N ALA A 175 15.48 11.46 -11.67
CA ALA A 175 15.85 12.69 -10.95
C ALA A 175 17.25 12.57 -10.35
N GLU A 176 17.97 13.69 -10.29
CA GLU A 176 19.33 13.76 -9.75
C GLU A 176 19.37 13.60 -8.23
N SER A 177 18.28 14.02 -7.55
CA SER A 177 18.12 13.92 -6.10
C SER A 177 16.65 13.71 -5.72
N ALA A 178 16.41 13.28 -4.48
CA ALA A 178 15.05 13.20 -3.93
C ALA A 178 14.40 14.60 -3.90
N GLU A 179 15.15 15.63 -3.54
CA GLU A 179 14.68 17.02 -3.57
C GLU A 179 14.24 17.45 -4.97
N ALA A 180 15.08 17.19 -5.99
CA ALA A 180 14.75 17.54 -7.38
C ALA A 180 13.51 16.81 -7.88
N ALA A 181 13.27 15.57 -7.41
CA ALA A 181 12.03 14.85 -7.71
C ALA A 181 10.81 15.51 -7.06
N VAL A 182 10.90 15.90 -5.78
CA VAL A 182 9.78 16.38 -4.96
C VAL A 182 9.35 17.78 -5.33
N ARG A 183 10.29 18.71 -5.54
CA ARG A 183 9.96 20.12 -5.80
C ARG A 183 9.07 20.26 -7.04
N GLY A 184 7.89 20.87 -6.84
CA GLY A 184 6.90 21.09 -7.89
C GLY A 184 6.15 19.84 -8.36
N SER A 185 6.20 18.73 -7.62
CA SER A 185 5.33 17.56 -7.86
C SER A 185 4.00 17.73 -7.12
N ASP A 186 2.92 17.16 -7.68
CA ASP A 186 1.59 17.16 -7.05
C ASP A 186 1.47 16.04 -6.01
N ILE A 187 2.04 14.88 -6.32
CA ILE A 187 2.02 13.68 -5.49
C ILE A 187 3.45 13.24 -5.21
N VAL A 188 3.74 12.89 -3.98
CA VAL A 188 5.01 12.28 -3.56
C VAL A 188 4.74 10.87 -3.06
N VAL A 189 5.48 9.90 -3.58
CA VAL A 189 5.44 8.51 -3.09
C VAL A 189 6.81 8.16 -2.52
N THR A 190 6.87 7.78 -1.26
CA THR A 190 8.05 7.16 -0.67
C THR A 190 7.80 5.66 -0.52
N VAL A 191 8.71 4.85 -1.10
CA VAL A 191 8.56 3.39 -1.12
C VAL A 191 9.95 2.74 -1.10
N THR A 192 10.71 3.10 -0.06
CA THR A 192 12.11 2.67 0.12
C THR A 192 12.27 1.72 1.31
N THR A 193 13.46 1.20 1.48
CA THR A 193 13.87 0.46 2.67
C THR A 193 14.72 1.31 3.61
N SER A 194 14.66 2.64 3.48
CA SER A 194 15.49 3.55 4.27
C SER A 194 15.16 3.46 5.76
N GLY A 195 16.20 3.58 6.60
CA GLY A 195 16.05 3.74 8.05
C GLY A 195 16.06 5.21 8.48
N THR A 196 16.36 6.12 7.54
CA THR A 196 16.44 7.57 7.77
C THR A 196 15.60 8.30 6.74
N PRO A 197 15.09 9.51 7.04
CA PRO A 197 14.24 10.28 6.16
C PRO A 197 14.82 10.47 4.75
N VAL A 198 14.00 10.25 3.74
CA VAL A 198 14.28 10.47 2.31
C VAL A 198 13.38 11.55 1.73
N LEU A 199 12.37 11.99 2.48
CA LEU A 199 11.51 13.13 2.19
C LEU A 199 11.61 14.15 3.32
N LEU A 200 12.04 15.37 3.00
CA LEU A 200 12.13 16.46 3.96
C LEU A 200 10.97 17.44 3.78
N GLY A 201 10.38 17.85 4.90
CA GLY A 201 9.24 18.75 4.89
C GLY A 201 9.52 20.12 4.25
N GLU A 202 10.78 20.56 4.18
CA GLU A 202 11.16 21.81 3.52
C GLU A 202 11.05 21.78 1.98
N TRP A 203 10.96 20.58 1.39
CA TRP A 203 10.76 20.43 -0.06
C TRP A 203 9.30 20.49 -0.47
N LEU A 204 8.39 20.31 0.49
CA LEU A 204 6.96 20.28 0.22
C LEU A 204 6.40 21.67 -0.11
N SER A 205 5.41 21.70 -0.97
CA SER A 205 4.62 22.88 -1.31
C SER A 205 3.15 22.68 -0.93
N PRO A 206 2.38 23.76 -0.72
CA PRO A 206 0.95 23.66 -0.51
C PRO A 206 0.27 22.82 -1.59
N GLY A 207 -0.79 22.08 -1.21
CA GLY A 207 -1.59 21.26 -2.09
C GLY A 207 -1.00 19.88 -2.44
N MET A 208 0.25 19.57 -2.04
CA MET A 208 0.84 18.25 -2.27
C MET A 208 0.10 17.13 -1.52
N HIS A 209 0.14 15.94 -2.09
CA HIS A 209 -0.26 14.69 -1.44
C HIS A 209 0.94 13.76 -1.28
N ILE A 210 1.04 13.07 -0.15
CA ILE A 210 2.14 12.15 0.17
C ILE A 210 1.56 10.76 0.42
N ASN A 211 2.06 9.75 -0.31
CA ASN A 211 1.90 8.33 0.01
C ASN A 211 3.22 7.82 0.63
N ALA A 212 3.26 7.58 1.93
CA ALA A 212 4.37 6.95 2.63
C ALA A 212 4.08 5.45 2.76
N ALA A 213 4.76 4.63 1.96
CA ALA A 213 4.44 3.21 1.80
C ALA A 213 5.65 2.26 1.92
N GLY A 214 6.82 2.76 2.30
CA GLY A 214 8.03 1.94 2.35
C GLY A 214 8.34 1.34 3.72
N SER A 215 7.80 1.92 4.78
CA SER A 215 8.06 1.45 6.14
C SER A 215 6.86 0.75 6.76
N ASN A 216 7.12 -0.32 7.51
CA ASN A 216 6.14 -0.98 8.36
C ASN A 216 6.79 -1.40 9.70
N ALA A 217 7.70 -0.59 10.20
CA ALA A 217 8.40 -0.84 11.46
C ALA A 217 8.79 0.50 12.11
N LEU A 218 8.55 0.65 13.41
CA LEU A 218 8.83 1.87 14.18
C LEU A 218 10.28 2.36 14.09
N ILE A 219 11.23 1.46 13.82
CA ILE A 219 12.65 1.79 13.68
C ILE A 219 13.04 2.36 12.31
N ARG A 220 12.10 2.45 11.37
CA ARG A 220 12.34 2.94 10.01
C ARG A 220 11.53 4.20 9.75
N ARG A 221 12.10 5.11 9.01
CA ARG A 221 11.47 6.39 8.64
C ARG A 221 11.83 6.76 7.23
N GLU A 222 10.84 7.20 6.47
CA GLU A 222 11.02 7.79 5.16
C GLU A 222 10.79 9.31 5.18
N LEU A 223 9.99 9.80 6.15
CA LEU A 223 9.65 11.21 6.33
C LEU A 223 10.37 11.79 7.54
N ASP A 224 10.78 13.06 7.44
CA ASP A 224 11.20 13.81 8.60
C ASP A 224 9.99 14.33 9.41
N GLU A 225 10.24 14.77 10.63
CA GLU A 225 9.20 15.30 11.52
C GLU A 225 8.50 16.53 10.94
N LYS A 226 9.23 17.34 10.15
CA LYS A 226 8.68 18.53 9.52
C LYS A 226 7.68 18.18 8.43
N ALA A 227 7.91 17.10 7.68
CA ALA A 227 6.97 16.63 6.66
C ALA A 227 5.65 16.20 7.31
N VAL A 228 5.70 15.40 8.38
CA VAL A 228 4.51 15.00 9.14
C VAL A 228 3.80 16.22 9.75
N GLY A 229 4.56 17.13 10.38
CA GLY A 229 4.01 18.33 11.02
C GLY A 229 3.38 19.35 10.06
N ARG A 230 3.72 19.29 8.77
CA ARG A 230 3.10 20.13 7.72
C ARG A 230 1.83 19.54 7.13
N ALA A 231 1.52 18.26 7.40
CA ALA A 231 0.32 17.62 6.90
C ALA A 231 -0.92 18.17 7.65
N GLY A 232 -1.81 18.80 6.92
CA GLY A 232 -3.10 19.26 7.44
C GLY A 232 -4.11 18.11 7.62
N LEU A 233 -3.88 16.97 6.94
CA LEU A 233 -4.64 15.75 7.12
C LEU A 233 -3.68 14.55 7.08
N VAL A 234 -3.69 13.74 8.15
CA VAL A 234 -2.94 12.50 8.25
C VAL A 234 -3.93 11.33 8.19
N CYS A 235 -3.86 10.58 7.10
CA CYS A 235 -4.65 9.39 6.84
C CYS A 235 -3.80 8.15 7.04
N VAL A 236 -4.38 7.07 7.56
CA VAL A 236 -3.71 5.79 7.80
C VAL A 236 -4.57 4.63 7.28
N ASP A 237 -3.97 3.47 7.06
CA ASP A 237 -4.72 2.24 6.77
C ASP A 237 -5.66 1.91 7.94
N SER A 238 -5.09 1.82 9.15
CA SER A 238 -5.73 1.52 10.42
C SER A 238 -4.96 2.22 11.54
N ARG A 239 -5.66 2.88 12.46
CA ARG A 239 -5.05 3.51 13.66
C ARG A 239 -4.29 2.50 14.50
N ALA A 240 -4.91 1.33 14.75
CA ALA A 240 -4.31 0.28 15.55
C ALA A 240 -2.98 -0.23 14.96
N THR A 241 -2.88 -0.31 13.64
CA THR A 241 -1.64 -0.71 12.95
C THR A 241 -0.64 0.45 12.90
N ALA A 242 -1.08 1.67 12.61
CA ALA A 242 -0.22 2.84 12.55
C ALA A 242 0.52 3.09 13.88
N LEU A 243 -0.17 3.00 15.00
CA LEU A 243 0.44 3.15 16.34
C LEU A 243 1.50 2.09 16.67
N ARG A 244 1.51 0.96 15.97
CA ARG A 244 2.45 -0.14 16.18
C ARG A 244 3.58 -0.19 15.15
N GLU A 245 3.40 0.43 13.99
CA GLU A 245 4.29 0.21 12.84
C GLU A 245 4.74 1.47 12.11
N ALA A 246 4.03 2.62 12.25
CA ALA A 246 4.33 3.84 11.53
C ALA A 246 5.48 4.62 12.19
N GLY A 247 6.71 4.28 11.81
CA GLY A 247 7.91 4.94 12.33
C GLY A 247 7.99 6.42 11.93
N ASP A 248 7.38 6.81 10.82
CA ASP A 248 7.31 8.19 10.36
C ASP A 248 6.49 9.07 11.31
N LEU A 249 5.40 8.54 11.87
CA LEU A 249 4.51 9.27 12.77
C LEU A 249 5.01 9.30 14.22
N LEU A 250 5.87 8.35 14.60
CA LEU A 250 6.31 8.16 15.99
C LEU A 250 6.86 9.43 16.64
N PRO A 251 7.76 10.23 16.04
CA PRO A 251 8.28 11.42 16.70
C PRO A 251 7.22 12.50 16.97
N ALA A 252 6.24 12.62 16.09
CA ALA A 252 5.15 13.58 16.27
C ALA A 252 4.18 13.13 17.37
N LEU A 253 3.91 11.82 17.47
CA LEU A 253 3.10 11.21 18.54
C LEU A 253 3.79 11.33 19.91
N GLU A 254 5.07 10.99 20.02
CA GLU A 254 5.84 11.07 21.27
C GLU A 254 5.93 12.50 21.81
N LYS A 255 6.03 13.50 20.92
CA LYS A 255 6.09 14.91 21.31
C LYS A 255 4.71 15.56 21.50
N GLY A 256 3.63 14.82 21.39
CA GLY A 256 2.26 15.33 21.49
C GLY A 256 1.89 16.35 20.38
N ARG A 257 2.58 16.33 19.24
CA ARG A 257 2.27 17.18 18.08
C ARG A 257 1.24 16.55 17.14
N LEU A 258 1.07 15.26 17.25
CA LEU A 258 0.04 14.46 16.60
C LEU A 258 -0.59 13.57 17.66
N HIS A 259 -1.92 13.45 17.67
CA HIS A 259 -2.66 12.59 18.59
C HIS A 259 -3.44 11.52 17.80
N GLU A 260 -3.70 10.40 18.43
CA GLU A 260 -4.44 9.28 17.81
C GLU A 260 -5.77 9.72 17.18
N GLY A 261 -6.53 10.58 17.89
CA GLY A 261 -7.82 11.10 17.40
C GLY A 261 -7.74 11.99 16.15
N GLN A 262 -6.54 12.45 15.77
CA GLN A 262 -6.30 13.20 14.53
C GLN A 262 -6.00 12.30 13.33
N LEU A 263 -5.69 11.01 13.56
CA LEU A 263 -5.49 10.04 12.51
C LEU A 263 -6.84 9.67 11.88
N VAL A 264 -7.00 9.88 10.59
CA VAL A 264 -8.19 9.50 9.84
C VAL A 264 -7.92 8.16 9.16
N GLU A 265 -8.80 7.18 9.34
CA GLU A 265 -8.64 5.92 8.60
C GLU A 265 -9.14 6.06 7.16
N LEU A 266 -8.42 5.47 6.20
CA LEU A 266 -8.80 5.51 4.79
C LEU A 266 -10.21 4.94 4.57
N GLY A 267 -10.59 3.96 5.36
CA GLY A 267 -11.93 3.38 5.36
C GLY A 267 -13.03 4.38 5.69
N GLU A 268 -12.80 5.30 6.63
CA GLU A 268 -13.76 6.35 6.99
C GLU A 268 -14.04 7.29 5.81
N ILE A 269 -12.98 7.60 5.03
CA ILE A 269 -13.10 8.44 3.82
C ILE A 269 -13.81 7.69 2.71
N VAL A 270 -13.44 6.44 2.45
CA VAL A 270 -14.06 5.60 1.41
C VAL A 270 -15.54 5.30 1.71
N ALA A 271 -15.90 5.20 2.99
CA ALA A 271 -17.27 5.01 3.42
C ALA A 271 -18.10 6.32 3.46
N GLY A 272 -17.49 7.49 3.23
CA GLY A 272 -18.14 8.80 3.31
C GLY A 272 -18.44 9.29 4.73
N ILE A 273 -17.84 8.65 5.76
CA ILE A 273 -17.99 9.03 7.16
C ILE A 273 -17.17 10.30 7.47
N ARG A 274 -16.00 10.41 6.85
CA ARG A 274 -15.12 11.58 6.95
C ARG A 274 -14.84 12.12 5.56
N PRO A 275 -14.69 13.43 5.40
CA PRO A 275 -14.26 13.98 4.11
C PRO A 275 -12.81 13.61 3.83
N GLY A 276 -12.47 13.50 2.54
CA GLY A 276 -11.07 13.49 2.08
C GLY A 276 -10.49 14.91 2.09
N ARG A 277 -9.76 15.27 1.02
CA ARG A 277 -9.24 16.63 0.86
C ARG A 277 -10.41 17.63 0.75
N THR A 278 -10.43 18.63 1.62
CA THR A 278 -11.40 19.75 1.58
C THR A 278 -10.74 21.08 1.28
N ASP A 279 -9.44 21.20 1.54
CA ASP A 279 -8.64 22.40 1.27
C ASP A 279 -7.63 22.08 0.16
N PRO A 280 -7.67 22.78 -0.98
CA PRO A 280 -6.74 22.60 -2.09
C PRO A 280 -5.28 22.89 -1.72
N GLU A 281 -5.04 23.77 -0.74
CA GLU A 281 -3.70 24.15 -0.30
C GLU A 281 -3.14 23.26 0.82
N ALA A 282 -3.99 22.47 1.49
CA ALA A 282 -3.52 21.57 2.52
C ALA A 282 -2.56 20.51 1.95
N ILE A 283 -1.49 20.20 2.68
CA ILE A 283 -0.68 19.02 2.43
C ILE A 283 -1.40 17.84 3.07
N THR A 284 -1.58 16.74 2.34
CA THR A 284 -2.19 15.52 2.85
C THR A 284 -1.19 14.38 2.86
N LEU A 285 -1.23 13.57 3.92
CA LEU A 285 -0.37 12.40 4.09
C LEU A 285 -1.23 11.14 4.22
N PHE A 286 -0.91 10.11 3.45
CA PHE A 286 -1.35 8.74 3.66
C PHE A 286 -0.17 7.88 4.08
N GLU A 287 -0.26 7.33 5.29
CA GLU A 287 0.74 6.45 5.88
C GLU A 287 0.25 5.01 5.79
N SER A 288 0.90 4.18 4.95
CA SER A 288 0.45 2.83 4.62
C SER A 288 1.30 1.76 5.29
N GLN A 289 0.69 0.97 6.17
CA GLN A 289 1.32 -0.15 6.84
C GLN A 289 0.87 -1.51 6.28
N GLY A 290 -0.29 -1.50 5.62
CA GLY A 290 -0.96 -2.67 5.07
C GLY A 290 -1.78 -3.45 6.09
N MET A 291 -2.92 -3.93 5.65
CA MET A 291 -3.90 -4.69 6.44
C MET A 291 -4.13 -6.08 5.82
N ALA A 292 -4.47 -7.06 6.66
CA ALA A 292 -4.83 -8.40 6.19
C ALA A 292 -6.04 -8.36 5.25
N ILE A 293 -7.04 -7.58 5.58
CA ILE A 293 -8.29 -7.50 4.82
C ILE A 293 -8.09 -7.03 3.38
N GLN A 294 -7.05 -6.23 3.10
CA GLN A 294 -6.69 -5.85 1.73
C GLN A 294 -6.24 -7.10 0.92
N ASP A 295 -5.41 -7.94 1.53
CA ASP A 295 -4.93 -9.18 0.90
C ASP A 295 -6.09 -10.17 0.73
N LEU A 296 -6.98 -10.32 1.74
CA LEU A 296 -8.12 -11.25 1.70
C LEU A 296 -9.17 -10.84 0.66
N ALA A 297 -9.43 -9.54 0.51
CA ALA A 297 -10.39 -9.04 -0.48
C ALA A 297 -9.93 -9.33 -1.91
N VAL A 298 -8.66 -9.09 -2.21
CA VAL A 298 -8.09 -9.41 -3.52
C VAL A 298 -8.04 -10.92 -3.73
N ALA A 299 -7.64 -11.70 -2.70
CA ALA A 299 -7.60 -13.16 -2.75
C ALA A 299 -8.99 -13.76 -3.06
N LYS A 300 -10.05 -13.27 -2.42
CA LYS A 300 -11.43 -13.70 -2.68
C LYS A 300 -11.82 -13.51 -4.15
N ARG A 301 -11.54 -12.35 -4.72
CA ARG A 301 -11.80 -12.06 -6.13
C ARG A 301 -11.00 -12.95 -7.07
N LEU A 302 -9.73 -13.23 -6.74
CA LEU A 302 -8.88 -14.14 -7.52
C LEU A 302 -9.43 -15.56 -7.51
N VAL A 303 -9.86 -16.09 -6.35
CA VAL A 303 -10.45 -17.43 -6.24
C VAL A 303 -11.71 -17.54 -7.10
N GLU A 304 -12.60 -16.55 -7.04
CA GLU A 304 -13.83 -16.52 -7.85
C GLU A 304 -13.53 -16.51 -9.35
N LEU A 305 -12.52 -15.74 -9.77
CA LEU A 305 -12.10 -15.68 -11.18
C LEU A 305 -11.45 -16.99 -11.62
N ALA A 306 -10.56 -17.54 -10.79
CA ALA A 306 -9.88 -18.80 -11.08
C ALA A 306 -10.86 -19.95 -11.26
N GLN A 307 -11.86 -20.06 -10.37
CA GLN A 307 -12.92 -21.05 -10.47
C GLN A 307 -13.72 -20.94 -11.76
N ARG A 308 -14.09 -19.70 -12.15
CA ARG A 308 -14.81 -19.45 -13.42
C ARG A 308 -13.99 -19.78 -14.66
N GLN A 309 -12.67 -19.63 -14.60
CA GLN A 309 -11.77 -19.88 -15.72
C GLN A 309 -11.12 -21.27 -15.71
N GLY A 310 -11.41 -22.10 -14.71
CA GLY A 310 -10.79 -23.41 -14.56
C GLY A 310 -9.29 -23.37 -14.30
N LEU A 311 -8.81 -22.33 -13.58
CA LEU A 311 -7.39 -22.14 -13.25
C LEU A 311 -7.08 -22.59 -11.83
N GLY A 312 -5.81 -22.86 -11.58
CA GLY A 312 -5.30 -23.34 -10.29
C GLY A 312 -5.30 -24.86 -10.16
N ALA A 313 -4.50 -25.36 -9.22
CA ALA A 313 -4.42 -26.76 -8.88
C ALA A 313 -5.28 -27.08 -7.66
N GLN A 314 -5.86 -28.29 -7.63
CA GLN A 314 -6.59 -28.76 -6.44
C GLN A 314 -5.59 -29.24 -5.38
N LEU A 315 -5.72 -28.74 -4.16
CA LEU A 315 -4.99 -29.25 -3.02
C LEU A 315 -5.65 -30.54 -2.52
N PRO A 316 -4.87 -31.57 -2.12
CA PRO A 316 -5.43 -32.73 -1.44
C PRO A 316 -6.14 -32.28 -0.18
N GLY A 317 -7.29 -32.92 0.10
CA GLY A 317 -8.11 -32.67 1.29
C GLY A 317 -7.49 -33.25 2.54
#